data_08ee29ddfbc14d45ed7956735937327b
#
_entry.id   08ee29ddfbc14d45ed7956735937327b
#
_cell.length_a   1.000
_cell.length_b   1.000
_cell.length_c   1.000
_cell.angle_alpha   90.00
_cell.angle_beta   90.00
_cell.angle_gamma   90.00
#
_symmetry.space_group_name_H-M   'P 1'
#
loop_
_entity.id
_entity.type
_entity.pdbx_description
1 polymer ?
#
loop_
_entity_poly.entity_id
_entity_poly.type
_entity_poly.pdbx_seq_one_letter_code
_entity_poly.pdbx_strand_id
1 'polypeptide(L)'
;MISHRFLFLLLLLLPIHNSVAQEETFEPLFENIDITKGLPHNTVQKIFQDSEGYMWFATKDGLCRYDGYNFIVYCESLVKESISNSKVRCIAEDAYKNIWVGTDNGLNCINLLSQHILSFFPNELSPLKSNKINELYFDPSTHLLWIATDKGITWYDTDSRKFIAPENHRAFNEETNTVGKYGD
;
A
#
# COMPACT_ATOMS: atom_id res chain seq x y z
N MET A 1 70.39 -30.63 -14.10
CA MET A 1 69.89 -29.34 -14.61
C MET A 1 68.77 -29.63 -15.60
N ILE A 2 67.54 -29.50 -15.15
CA ILE A 2 66.37 -29.69 -16.03
C ILE A 2 66.26 -28.45 -16.89
N SER A 3 66.38 -28.64 -18.20
CA SER A 3 66.39 -27.57 -19.18
C SER A 3 65.08 -26.78 -19.11
N HIS A 4 65.12 -25.43 -19.02
CA HIS A 4 63.98 -24.54 -19.05
C HIS A 4 63.02 -24.74 -20.22
N ARG A 5 63.47 -25.40 -21.28
CA ARG A 5 62.65 -25.79 -22.46
C ARG A 5 61.64 -26.91 -22.13
N PHE A 6 61.95 -27.78 -21.17
CA PHE A 6 60.99 -28.84 -20.75
C PHE A 6 59.91 -28.30 -19.82
N LEU A 7 60.23 -27.28 -19.05
CA LEU A 7 59.26 -26.63 -18.14
C LEU A 7 58.19 -25.83 -18.94
N PHE A 8 58.60 -25.24 -20.06
CA PHE A 8 57.68 -24.50 -20.94
C PHE A 8 56.73 -25.43 -21.68
N LEU A 9 57.18 -26.64 -22.05
CA LEU A 9 56.32 -27.62 -22.72
C LEU A 9 55.29 -28.25 -21.79
N LEU A 10 55.61 -28.36 -20.49
CA LEU A 10 54.68 -28.88 -19.45
C LEU A 10 53.55 -27.89 -19.13
N LEU A 11 53.82 -26.58 -19.27
CA LEU A 11 52.80 -25.52 -19.03
C LEU A 11 51.75 -25.47 -20.12
N LEU A 12 52.05 -25.94 -21.35
CA LEU A 12 51.16 -26.00 -22.51
C LEU A 12 50.15 -27.15 -22.44
N LEU A 13 50.32 -28.09 -21.51
CA LEU A 13 49.43 -29.25 -21.32
C LEU A 13 48.41 -29.11 -20.21
N LEU A 14 48.34 -27.91 -19.58
CA LEU A 14 47.27 -27.64 -18.60
C LEU A 14 45.95 -27.56 -19.35
N PRO A 15 44.94 -28.40 -19.00
CA PRO A 15 43.65 -28.30 -19.63
C PRO A 15 43.03 -26.95 -19.27
N ILE A 16 42.72 -26.15 -20.27
CA ILE A 16 41.92 -24.92 -20.10
C ILE A 16 40.52 -25.42 -19.74
N HIS A 17 40.22 -25.42 -18.45
CA HIS A 17 38.86 -25.65 -18.00
C HIS A 17 38.04 -24.43 -18.39
N ASN A 18 37.29 -24.53 -19.48
CA ASN A 18 36.24 -23.59 -19.78
C ASN A 18 35.17 -23.75 -18.67
N SER A 19 35.22 -22.89 -17.68
CA SER A 19 34.10 -22.72 -16.75
C SER A 19 32.94 -22.11 -17.54
N VAL A 20 32.06 -22.93 -18.05
CA VAL A 20 30.77 -22.48 -18.51
C VAL A 20 30.02 -22.02 -17.30
N ALA A 21 29.88 -20.71 -17.14
CA ALA A 21 28.98 -20.15 -16.15
C ALA A 21 27.56 -20.65 -16.54
N GLN A 22 27.02 -21.53 -15.72
CA GLN A 22 25.63 -21.95 -15.85
C GLN A 22 24.80 -20.76 -15.43
N GLU A 23 24.14 -20.09 -16.38
CA GLU A 23 23.11 -19.10 -16.04
C GLU A 23 22.00 -19.87 -15.31
N GLU A 24 21.93 -19.68 -13.99
CA GLU A 24 20.75 -20.10 -13.24
C GLU A 24 19.57 -19.27 -13.74
N THR A 25 18.73 -19.88 -14.57
CA THR A 25 17.46 -19.28 -14.96
C THR A 25 16.59 -19.23 -13.70
N PHE A 26 16.46 -18.05 -13.11
CA PHE A 26 15.53 -17.82 -12.01
C PHE A 26 14.09 -17.94 -12.57
N GLU A 27 13.45 -19.06 -12.29
CA GLU A 27 12.02 -19.21 -12.56
C GLU A 27 11.25 -18.66 -11.34
N PRO A 28 10.50 -17.55 -11.50
CA PRO A 28 9.74 -17.00 -10.38
C PRO A 28 8.65 -18.00 -9.97
N LEU A 29 8.67 -18.40 -8.70
CA LEU A 29 7.61 -19.20 -8.11
C LEU A 29 6.45 -18.27 -7.74
N PHE A 30 5.31 -18.42 -8.43
CA PHE A 30 4.09 -17.69 -8.12
C PHE A 30 3.24 -18.47 -7.11
N GLU A 31 2.83 -17.76 -6.07
CA GLU A 31 1.89 -18.27 -5.08
C GLU A 31 0.56 -17.52 -5.21
N ASN A 32 -0.54 -18.26 -5.28
CA ASN A 32 -1.87 -17.68 -5.30
C ASN A 32 -2.35 -17.44 -3.86
N ILE A 33 -2.75 -16.21 -3.54
CA ILE A 33 -3.35 -15.82 -2.27
C ILE A 33 -4.84 -15.58 -2.50
N ASP A 34 -5.68 -16.37 -1.84
CA ASP A 34 -7.15 -16.31 -1.95
C ASP A 34 -7.83 -16.52 -0.58
N ILE A 35 -9.16 -16.67 -0.58
CA ILE A 35 -9.94 -16.87 0.65
C ILE A 35 -9.56 -18.15 1.41
N THR A 36 -9.01 -19.17 0.74
CA THR A 36 -8.58 -20.41 1.39
C THR A 36 -7.31 -20.22 2.22
N LYS A 37 -6.55 -19.16 1.93
CA LYS A 37 -5.32 -18.80 2.63
C LYS A 37 -5.49 -17.64 3.61
N GLY A 38 -6.67 -17.01 3.67
CA GLY A 38 -6.95 -16.00 4.69
C GLY A 38 -7.39 -14.63 4.16
N LEU A 39 -7.49 -14.42 2.85
CA LEU A 39 -8.11 -13.20 2.34
C LEU A 39 -9.60 -13.16 2.72
N PRO A 40 -10.14 -12.01 3.13
CA PRO A 40 -11.55 -11.91 3.44
C PRO A 40 -12.46 -12.03 2.20
N HIS A 41 -11.95 -11.69 1.01
CA HIS A 41 -12.67 -11.81 -0.26
C HIS A 41 -11.71 -11.89 -1.45
N ASN A 42 -12.05 -12.67 -2.49
CA ASN A 42 -11.21 -12.82 -3.70
C ASN A 42 -11.16 -11.56 -4.59
N THR A 43 -12.10 -10.62 -4.43
CA THR A 43 -12.04 -9.35 -5.15
C THR A 43 -11.18 -8.36 -4.37
N VAL A 44 -9.95 -8.17 -4.81
CA VAL A 44 -9.02 -7.18 -4.29
C VAL A 44 -9.16 -5.89 -5.11
N GLN A 45 -9.45 -4.78 -4.44
CA GLN A 45 -9.61 -3.45 -5.05
C GLN A 45 -8.27 -2.72 -5.15
N LYS A 46 -7.44 -2.84 -4.11
CA LYS A 46 -6.12 -2.20 -3.99
C LYS A 46 -5.17 -3.12 -3.26
N ILE A 47 -3.91 -3.12 -3.70
CA ILE A 47 -2.79 -3.73 -2.97
C ILE A 47 -1.84 -2.60 -2.62
N PHE A 48 -1.34 -2.60 -1.39
CA PHE A 48 -0.45 -1.58 -0.87
C PHE A 48 0.61 -2.24 0.02
N GLN A 49 1.87 -1.82 -0.08
CA GLN A 49 2.92 -2.20 0.86
C GLN A 49 3.27 -1.01 1.72
N ASP A 50 3.19 -1.16 3.04
CA ASP A 50 3.58 -0.11 3.97
C ASP A 50 5.09 -0.03 4.17
N SER A 51 5.54 1.01 4.89
CA SER A 51 6.96 1.27 5.15
C SER A 51 7.62 0.23 6.06
N GLU A 52 6.85 -0.60 6.76
CA GLU A 52 7.32 -1.71 7.59
C GLU A 52 7.41 -3.04 6.80
N GLY A 53 6.94 -3.03 5.53
CA GLY A 53 6.98 -4.18 4.63
C GLY A 53 5.72 -5.06 4.67
N TYR A 54 4.71 -4.74 5.46
CA TYR A 54 3.43 -5.46 5.44
C TYR A 54 2.67 -5.22 4.14
N MET A 55 2.06 -6.27 3.61
CA MET A 55 1.17 -6.17 2.46
C MET A 55 -0.26 -5.97 2.92
N TRP A 56 -0.92 -4.98 2.35
CA TRP A 56 -2.31 -4.66 2.63
C TRP A 56 -3.18 -4.91 1.41
N PHE A 57 -4.32 -5.55 1.63
CA PHE A 57 -5.28 -5.88 0.59
C PHE A 57 -6.63 -5.25 0.93
N ALA A 58 -7.03 -4.25 0.15
CA ALA A 58 -8.38 -3.70 0.19
C ALA A 58 -9.31 -4.65 -0.55
N THR A 59 -10.30 -5.19 0.13
CA THR A 59 -11.25 -6.13 -0.49
C THR A 59 -12.69 -5.67 -0.35
N LYS A 60 -13.62 -6.41 -0.95
CA LYS A 60 -15.05 -6.16 -0.82
C LYS A 60 -15.62 -6.54 0.54
N ASP A 61 -14.86 -7.31 1.36
CA ASP A 61 -15.33 -7.82 2.66
C ASP A 61 -14.27 -7.65 3.76
N GLY A 62 -13.57 -6.53 3.73
CA GLY A 62 -12.59 -6.12 4.73
C GLY A 62 -11.27 -5.67 4.16
N LEU A 63 -10.47 -5.07 5.04
CA LEU A 63 -9.06 -4.80 4.86
C LEU A 63 -8.26 -5.95 5.46
N CYS A 64 -7.27 -6.43 4.74
CA CYS A 64 -6.42 -7.49 5.20
C CYS A 64 -4.96 -7.04 5.24
N ARG A 65 -4.25 -7.27 6.36
CA ARG A 65 -2.81 -7.11 6.49
C ARG A 65 -2.13 -8.47 6.50
N TYR A 66 -1.06 -8.61 5.73
CA TYR A 66 -0.28 -9.83 5.58
C TYR A 66 1.19 -9.58 5.90
N ASP A 67 1.79 -10.38 6.76
CA ASP A 67 3.19 -10.29 7.21
C ASP A 67 4.13 -11.27 6.51
N GLY A 68 3.65 -11.99 5.49
CA GLY A 68 4.35 -13.09 4.83
C GLY A 68 3.92 -14.47 5.32
N TYR A 69 3.24 -14.55 6.47
CA TYR A 69 2.80 -15.80 7.09
C TYR A 69 1.34 -15.75 7.56
N ASN A 70 0.94 -14.64 8.20
CA ASN A 70 -0.36 -14.50 8.86
C ASN A 70 -1.18 -13.39 8.23
N PHE A 71 -2.50 -13.58 8.26
CA PHE A 71 -3.47 -12.58 7.84
C PHE A 71 -4.19 -11.99 9.06
N ILE A 72 -4.23 -10.67 9.14
CA ILE A 72 -5.05 -9.92 10.11
C ILE A 72 -6.12 -9.19 9.32
N VAL A 73 -7.39 -9.47 9.65
CA VAL A 73 -8.54 -8.90 8.94
C VAL A 73 -9.19 -7.83 9.80
N TYR A 74 -9.44 -6.67 9.18
CA TYR A 74 -10.21 -5.56 9.72
C TYR A 74 -11.52 -5.46 8.92
N CYS A 75 -12.64 -5.60 9.58
CA CYS A 75 -13.97 -5.48 8.97
C CYS A 75 -14.88 -4.63 9.84
N GLU A 76 -16.01 -4.19 9.27
CA GLU A 76 -17.06 -3.51 10.00
C GLU A 76 -17.58 -4.39 11.13
N SER A 77 -17.71 -3.83 12.33
CA SER A 77 -18.19 -4.52 13.51
C SER A 77 -18.93 -3.56 14.41
N LEU A 78 -19.84 -4.10 15.21
CA LEU A 78 -20.50 -3.36 16.30
C LEU A 78 -19.59 -3.20 17.52
N VAL A 79 -18.41 -3.84 17.50
CA VAL A 79 -17.40 -3.71 18.55
C VAL A 79 -16.58 -2.43 18.29
N LYS A 80 -16.15 -1.77 19.37
CA LYS A 80 -15.22 -0.66 19.35
C LYS A 80 -13.92 -1.08 18.62
N GLU A 81 -13.25 -0.17 17.95
CA GLU A 81 -12.00 -0.42 17.21
C GLU A 81 -12.19 -1.26 15.93
N SER A 82 -13.17 -0.91 15.13
CA SER A 82 -13.41 -1.48 13.80
C SER A 82 -13.38 -0.41 12.73
N ILE A 83 -13.12 -0.80 11.48
CA ILE A 83 -13.30 0.09 10.34
C ILE A 83 -14.79 0.35 10.09
N SER A 84 -15.09 1.51 9.52
CA SER A 84 -16.46 2.01 9.35
C SER A 84 -17.31 1.24 8.34
N ASN A 85 -16.68 0.50 7.45
CA ASN A 85 -17.37 -0.35 6.47
C ASN A 85 -16.43 -1.39 5.87
N SER A 86 -16.93 -2.61 5.62
CA SER A 86 -16.12 -3.72 5.09
C SER A 86 -15.76 -3.57 3.61
N LYS A 87 -16.46 -2.71 2.83
CA LYS A 87 -16.10 -2.48 1.43
C LYS A 87 -14.96 -1.47 1.33
N VAL A 88 -13.74 -1.99 1.36
CA VAL A 88 -12.51 -1.18 1.30
C VAL A 88 -12.15 -0.90 -0.16
N ARG A 89 -11.84 0.36 -0.47
CA ARG A 89 -11.56 0.83 -1.82
C ARG A 89 -10.10 1.21 -2.02
N CYS A 90 -9.52 1.95 -1.07
CA CYS A 90 -8.19 2.53 -1.19
C CYS A 90 -7.46 2.55 0.15
N ILE A 91 -6.12 2.62 0.07
CA ILE A 91 -5.21 2.57 1.21
C ILE A 91 -4.10 3.58 0.94
N ALA A 92 -3.66 4.29 1.98
CA ALA A 92 -2.44 5.10 1.98
C ALA A 92 -1.77 5.02 3.35
N GLU A 93 -0.47 5.32 3.43
CA GLU A 93 0.28 5.47 4.67
C GLU A 93 0.75 6.90 4.81
N ASP A 94 0.65 7.48 6.01
CA ASP A 94 1.18 8.82 6.29
C ASP A 94 2.60 8.77 6.87
N ALA A 95 3.22 9.95 7.07
CA ALA A 95 4.56 10.08 7.64
C ALA A 95 4.68 9.54 9.07
N TYR A 96 3.57 9.38 9.77
CA TYR A 96 3.50 8.84 11.13
C TYR A 96 3.19 7.34 11.17
N LYS A 97 3.23 6.67 9.99
CA LYS A 97 2.93 5.24 9.82
C LYS A 97 1.49 4.87 10.18
N ASN A 98 0.57 5.83 10.15
CA ASN A 98 -0.84 5.50 10.22
C ASN A 98 -1.31 5.01 8.85
N ILE A 99 -2.13 3.97 8.85
CA ILE A 99 -2.75 3.43 7.65
C ILE A 99 -4.13 4.08 7.48
N TRP A 100 -4.26 4.84 6.41
CA TRP A 100 -5.50 5.48 6.01
C TRP A 100 -6.28 4.58 5.06
N VAL A 101 -7.56 4.39 5.35
CA VAL A 101 -8.41 3.41 4.68
C VAL A 101 -9.69 4.07 4.23
N GLY A 102 -9.88 4.16 2.92
CA GLY A 102 -11.11 4.64 2.33
C GLY A 102 -12.08 3.50 2.04
N THR A 103 -13.34 3.69 2.42
CA THR A 103 -14.39 2.70 2.26
C THR A 103 -15.60 3.25 1.50
N ASP A 104 -16.61 2.40 1.27
CA ASP A 104 -17.90 2.86 0.73
C ASP A 104 -18.67 3.72 1.75
N ASN A 105 -18.30 3.69 3.05
CA ASN A 105 -19.00 4.44 4.10
C ASN A 105 -18.04 4.96 5.17
N GLY A 106 -17.16 5.88 4.80
CA GLY A 106 -16.27 6.61 5.71
C GLY A 106 -14.78 6.42 5.41
N LEU A 107 -14.01 7.34 5.96
CA LEU A 107 -12.55 7.32 5.99
C LEU A 107 -12.10 6.82 7.36
N ASN A 108 -11.09 5.95 7.39
CA ASN A 108 -10.54 5.43 8.64
C ASN A 108 -9.04 5.69 8.72
N CYS A 109 -8.54 5.90 9.94
CA CYS A 109 -7.14 6.00 10.26
C CYS A 109 -6.79 4.93 11.30
N ILE A 110 -5.93 3.99 10.94
CA ILE A 110 -5.47 2.90 11.80
C ILE A 110 -4.08 3.24 12.31
N ASN A 111 -3.93 3.38 13.62
CA ASN A 111 -2.62 3.47 14.26
C ASN A 111 -2.20 2.08 14.75
N LEU A 112 -1.17 1.52 14.13
CA LEU A 112 -0.72 0.14 14.41
C LEU A 112 -0.08 -0.02 15.78
N LEU A 113 0.53 1.04 16.33
CA LEU A 113 1.19 0.98 17.64
C LEU A 113 0.18 0.97 18.78
N SER A 114 -0.83 1.85 18.71
CA SER A 114 -1.88 1.94 19.75
C SER A 114 -3.05 1.00 19.48
N GLN A 115 -3.13 0.41 18.30
CA GLN A 115 -4.24 -0.40 17.80
C GLN A 115 -5.58 0.37 17.75
N HIS A 116 -5.55 1.70 17.77
CA HIS A 116 -6.73 2.54 17.67
C HIS A 116 -7.14 2.78 16.21
N ILE A 117 -8.44 2.75 15.98
CA ILE A 117 -9.06 3.07 14.69
C ILE A 117 -9.97 4.28 14.86
N LEU A 118 -9.67 5.36 14.15
CA LEU A 118 -10.51 6.54 14.07
C LEU A 118 -11.29 6.52 12.77
N SER A 119 -12.59 6.78 12.84
CA SER A 119 -13.44 6.88 11.65
C SER A 119 -13.97 8.30 11.47
N PHE A 120 -13.93 8.77 10.23
CA PHE A 120 -14.35 10.12 9.84
C PHE A 120 -15.51 10.04 8.85
N PHE A 121 -16.52 10.88 9.12
CA PHE A 121 -17.71 10.99 8.30
C PHE A 121 -17.99 12.46 7.96
N PRO A 122 -18.70 12.75 6.87
CA PRO A 122 -19.19 14.10 6.62
C PRO A 122 -20.04 14.61 7.76
N ASN A 123 -19.70 15.77 8.29
CA ASN A 123 -20.49 16.50 9.29
C ASN A 123 -20.11 17.99 9.24
N GLU A 124 -20.72 18.82 10.09
CA GLU A 124 -20.46 20.26 10.12
C GLU A 124 -19.00 20.63 10.46
N LEU A 125 -18.29 19.76 11.19
CA LEU A 125 -16.90 19.97 11.59
C LEU A 125 -15.89 19.31 10.65
N SER A 126 -16.35 18.41 9.78
CA SER A 126 -15.52 17.71 8.81
C SER A 126 -15.86 18.18 7.38
N PRO A 127 -14.94 18.79 6.64
CA PRO A 127 -15.15 19.18 5.26
C PRO A 127 -15.14 18.00 4.29
N LEU A 128 -15.14 16.76 4.79
CA LEU A 128 -15.26 15.56 3.97
C LEU A 128 -16.57 15.64 3.17
N LYS A 129 -16.48 15.53 1.84
CA LYS A 129 -17.61 15.79 0.93
C LYS A 129 -18.61 14.65 0.87
N SER A 130 -18.16 13.41 1.09
CA SER A 130 -18.98 12.20 1.02
C SER A 130 -18.42 11.09 1.90
N ASN A 131 -19.27 10.14 2.28
CA ASN A 131 -18.84 8.89 2.94
C ASN A 131 -18.07 7.96 2.01
N LYS A 132 -18.35 8.03 0.69
CA LYS A 132 -17.73 7.15 -0.29
C LYS A 132 -16.38 7.71 -0.71
N ILE A 133 -15.32 7.03 -0.24
CA ILE A 133 -13.96 7.40 -0.53
C ILE A 133 -13.48 6.59 -1.74
N ASN A 134 -13.11 7.28 -2.81
CA ASN A 134 -12.71 6.64 -4.06
C ASN A 134 -11.21 6.37 -4.12
N GLU A 135 -10.38 7.35 -3.68
CA GLU A 135 -8.93 7.22 -3.70
C GLU A 135 -8.29 8.05 -2.59
N LEU A 136 -7.10 7.63 -2.14
CA LEU A 136 -6.27 8.31 -1.16
C LEU A 136 -4.86 8.47 -1.72
N TYR A 137 -4.26 9.62 -1.48
CA TYR A 137 -2.86 9.88 -1.80
C TYR A 137 -2.22 10.72 -0.69
N PHE A 138 -1.14 10.23 -0.10
CA PHE A 138 -0.34 11.00 0.84
C PHE A 138 0.82 11.68 0.14
N ASP A 139 0.92 12.99 0.29
CA ASP A 139 2.04 13.78 -0.22
C ASP A 139 3.10 13.97 0.87
N PRO A 140 4.25 13.29 0.80
CA PRO A 140 5.28 13.38 1.83
C PRO A 140 5.99 14.74 1.88
N SER A 141 5.85 15.58 0.84
CA SER A 141 6.47 16.91 0.80
C SER A 141 5.65 17.97 1.53
N THR A 142 4.34 17.79 1.62
CA THR A 142 3.41 18.74 2.25
C THR A 142 2.74 18.17 3.50
N HIS A 143 2.92 16.87 3.79
CA HIS A 143 2.24 16.10 4.83
C HIS A 143 0.71 16.15 4.71
N LEU A 144 0.20 16.35 3.50
CA LEU A 144 -1.23 16.34 3.22
C LEU A 144 -1.69 14.98 2.70
N LEU A 145 -2.75 14.46 3.30
CA LEU A 145 -3.51 13.36 2.75
C LEU A 145 -4.61 13.92 1.85
N TRP A 146 -4.53 13.61 0.57
CA TRP A 146 -5.54 13.93 -0.42
C TRP A 146 -6.62 12.86 -0.42
N ILE A 147 -7.86 13.28 -0.33
CA ILE A 147 -9.02 12.40 -0.17
C ILE A 147 -9.99 12.69 -1.30
N ALA A 148 -10.08 11.78 -2.27
CA ALA A 148 -11.01 11.84 -3.37
C ALA A 148 -12.31 11.10 -3.01
N THR A 149 -13.44 11.77 -3.16
CA THR A 149 -14.77 11.22 -2.95
C THR A 149 -15.59 11.28 -4.22
N ASP A 150 -16.79 10.71 -4.24
CA ASP A 150 -17.76 10.87 -5.33
C ASP A 150 -18.38 12.29 -5.40
N LYS A 151 -18.03 13.19 -4.48
CA LYS A 151 -18.53 14.58 -4.44
C LYS A 151 -17.41 15.63 -4.38
N GLY A 152 -16.19 15.25 -4.75
CA GLY A 152 -15.05 16.16 -4.81
C GLY A 152 -13.90 15.76 -3.88
N ILE A 153 -12.90 16.64 -3.81
CA ILE A 153 -11.66 16.43 -3.05
C ILE A 153 -11.67 17.21 -1.76
N THR A 154 -11.05 16.66 -0.73
CA THR A 154 -10.68 17.36 0.49
C THR A 154 -9.28 16.92 0.93
N TRP A 155 -8.65 17.67 1.83
CA TRP A 155 -7.33 17.35 2.37
C TRP A 155 -7.40 17.18 3.87
N TYR A 156 -6.53 16.32 4.39
CA TYR A 156 -6.26 16.19 5.81
C TYR A 156 -4.79 16.47 6.05
N ASP A 157 -4.49 17.47 6.86
CA ASP A 157 -3.15 17.78 7.32
C ASP A 157 -2.79 16.84 8.48
N THR A 158 -1.82 15.97 8.26
CA THR A 158 -1.44 14.93 9.22
C THR A 158 -0.65 15.49 10.39
N ASP A 159 0.01 16.65 10.23
CA ASP A 159 0.76 17.33 11.30
C ASP A 159 -0.19 18.01 12.28
N SER A 160 -1.08 18.86 11.76
CA SER A 160 -2.07 19.57 12.59
C SER A 160 -3.27 18.70 12.97
N ARG A 161 -3.44 17.53 12.34
CA ARG A 161 -4.55 16.59 12.50
C ARG A 161 -5.91 17.24 12.22
N LYS A 162 -5.97 18.02 11.15
CA LYS A 162 -7.17 18.76 10.75
C LYS A 162 -7.50 18.57 9.29
N PHE A 163 -8.79 18.56 8.99
CA PHE A 163 -9.25 18.68 7.63
C PHE A 163 -9.06 20.11 7.12
N ILE A 164 -8.66 20.22 5.87
CA ILE A 164 -8.55 21.48 5.13
C ILE A 164 -9.61 21.48 4.03
N ALA A 165 -10.54 22.43 4.08
CA ALA A 165 -11.50 22.62 3.01
C ALA A 165 -10.82 23.31 1.81
N PRO A 166 -11.14 22.91 0.56
CA PRO A 166 -10.67 23.62 -0.61
C PRO A 166 -11.27 25.02 -0.62
N GLU A 167 -10.52 26.01 -0.17
CA GLU A 167 -10.92 27.39 -0.29
C GLU A 167 -10.85 27.81 -1.76
N ASN A 168 -12.01 28.15 -2.38
CA ASN A 168 -12.16 28.76 -3.69
C ASN A 168 -11.82 27.93 -4.96
N HIS A 169 -11.74 26.61 -4.93
CA HIS A 169 -11.54 25.82 -6.14
C HIS A 169 -12.83 25.19 -6.65
N ARG A 170 -13.60 25.94 -7.47
CA ARG A 170 -14.80 25.43 -8.16
C ARG A 170 -14.53 24.19 -9.03
N ALA A 171 -13.27 23.99 -9.47
CA ALA A 171 -12.87 22.88 -10.33
C ALA A 171 -12.86 21.49 -9.63
N PHE A 172 -12.90 21.43 -8.29
CA PHE A 172 -12.82 20.17 -7.54
C PHE A 172 -14.15 19.69 -6.95
N ASN A 173 -15.26 20.30 -7.34
CA ASN A 173 -16.59 19.89 -6.88
C ASN A 173 -17.25 18.81 -7.74
N GLU A 174 -16.55 18.32 -8.77
CA GLU A 174 -17.01 17.21 -9.61
C GLU A 174 -16.59 15.86 -9.00
N GLU A 175 -17.32 14.81 -9.39
CA GLU A 175 -16.98 13.44 -8.96
C GLU A 175 -15.56 13.07 -9.38
N THR A 176 -14.75 12.67 -8.41
CA THR A 176 -13.37 12.25 -8.65
C THR A 176 -13.20 10.78 -8.33
N ASN A 177 -12.51 10.05 -9.20
CA ASN A 177 -12.28 8.63 -9.04
C ASN A 177 -10.86 8.32 -8.52
N THR A 178 -9.90 9.18 -8.84
CA THR A 178 -8.50 8.99 -8.42
C THR A 178 -7.84 10.29 -8.02
N VAL A 179 -6.83 10.21 -7.18
CA VAL A 179 -5.91 11.28 -6.80
C VAL A 179 -4.49 10.81 -7.05
N GLY A 180 -3.72 11.62 -7.76
CA GLY A 180 -2.31 11.37 -7.98
C GLY A 180 -1.57 12.68 -8.22
N LYS A 181 -0.38 12.82 -7.66
CA LYS A 181 0.52 13.92 -7.96
C LYS A 181 1.28 13.56 -9.24
N TYR A 182 1.01 14.27 -10.33
CA TYR A 182 1.88 14.20 -11.50
C TYR A 182 3.18 14.92 -11.12
N GLY A 183 4.26 14.16 -10.96
CA GLY A 183 5.60 14.72 -10.80
C GLY A 183 6.04 15.43 -12.08
N ASP A 184 6.78 16.51 -11.92
CA ASP A 184 7.51 17.21 -12.98
C ASP A 184 8.61 16.32 -13.58
#